data_9f4947295bd550c38def7fc27b892e66
#
_entry.id   9f4947295bd550c38def7fc27b892e66
#
_cell.length_a   1.000
_cell.length_b   1.000
_cell.length_c   1.000
_cell.angle_alpha   90.00
_cell.angle_beta   90.00
_cell.angle_gamma   90.00
#
_symmetry.space_group_name_H-M   'P 1'
#
loop_
_entity.id
_entity.type
_entity.pdbx_description
1 polymer ?
#
loop_
_entity_poly.entity_id
_entity_poly.type
_entity_poly.pdbx_seq_one_letter_code
_entity_poly.pdbx_strand_id
1 'polypeptide(L)'
;MTRKILYILLLVVSALTASAQECRLTGSVIDKDTKEKMEQTTVQLLRKDSSYVAGTVTDDRGGFALKVDRKGAYILKISSVGYDNTYRNVNVTDPSKDIRLGEITAKASAIMLKGTTVTANAAKVTLSKDTFVYNAAAFRTPEGSTIEELVKRLPGAQVGDDGKITINGKEVKKIKVDGKEFMVGDTKTAMKNLPTSIVNKVKAYDEKSDLAKVTGIDDGNEQTVLDFGIKRGMNKGVFANADLSYGTHDRYAERLMGAYFDSKLRMMGFGSFNNTGDMGFPGGGGRGSFGMGRNGLNTSNMAATHFNYEDGKTLSLNGSVRWNHRNSDVRSESASENFVGSTNSFSNSLNQSNTQNDSWNAQMRLEWRPDTLTNILFRPSFGLTKSDGKSTSASAQYNDDPYAYSDSPLSDAAISQMAEQGKMVNTSRTGQISHSETKK
;
A
#
# COMPACT_ATOMS: atom_id res chain seq x y z
N MET A 1 64.92 -32.52 -37.56
CA MET A 1 64.42 -31.11 -37.31
C MET A 1 63.03 -31.04 -36.68
N THR A 2 62.09 -31.94 -36.99
CA THR A 2 60.69 -31.93 -36.51
C THR A 2 60.49 -32.05 -34.97
N ARG A 3 61.32 -32.84 -34.28
CA ARG A 3 61.22 -33.00 -32.83
C ARG A 3 61.54 -31.74 -32.02
N LYS A 4 62.51 -30.94 -32.48
CA LYS A 4 62.95 -29.69 -31.85
C LYS A 4 61.86 -28.60 -31.99
N ILE A 5 61.19 -28.55 -33.14
CA ILE A 5 60.10 -27.62 -33.43
C ILE A 5 58.91 -27.97 -32.55
N LEU A 6 58.59 -29.27 -32.30
CA LEU A 6 57.54 -29.71 -31.46
C LEU A 6 57.71 -29.30 -29.96
N TYR A 7 58.99 -29.40 -29.49
CA TYR A 7 59.32 -28.94 -28.12
C TYR A 7 59.20 -27.42 -27.94
N ILE A 8 59.58 -26.67 -28.98
CA ILE A 8 59.45 -25.21 -28.97
C ILE A 8 57.97 -24.80 -29.02
N LEU A 9 57.15 -25.48 -29.81
CA LEU A 9 55.75 -25.25 -29.88
C LEU A 9 55.03 -25.60 -28.54
N LEU A 10 55.44 -26.70 -27.90
CA LEU A 10 54.91 -27.12 -26.58
C LEU A 10 55.29 -26.09 -25.48
N LEU A 11 56.50 -25.53 -25.56
CA LEU A 11 57.00 -24.52 -24.63
C LEU A 11 56.29 -23.16 -24.82
N VAL A 12 55.96 -22.80 -26.05
CA VAL A 12 55.20 -21.59 -26.37
C VAL A 12 53.74 -21.73 -25.94
N VAL A 13 53.13 -22.92 -26.07
CA VAL A 13 51.73 -23.18 -25.61
C VAL A 13 51.64 -23.19 -24.08
N SER A 14 52.69 -23.66 -23.37
CA SER A 14 52.71 -23.61 -21.90
C SER A 14 52.93 -22.20 -21.34
N ALA A 15 53.50 -21.28 -22.11
CA ALA A 15 53.68 -19.89 -21.68
C ALA A 15 52.42 -19.03 -21.83
N LEU A 16 51.40 -19.52 -22.57
CA LEU A 16 50.12 -18.79 -22.77
C LEU A 16 49.10 -19.01 -21.68
N THR A 17 49.35 -19.88 -20.70
CA THR A 17 48.45 -20.13 -19.54
C THR A 17 48.85 -19.36 -18.28
N ALA A 18 49.56 -18.26 -18.38
CA ALA A 18 49.75 -17.36 -17.27
C ALA A 18 48.40 -16.62 -17.00
N SER A 19 47.50 -17.29 -16.30
CA SER A 19 46.32 -16.63 -15.72
C SER A 19 46.83 -15.53 -14.81
N ALA A 20 46.60 -14.29 -15.17
CA ALA A 20 46.81 -13.16 -14.27
C ALA A 20 45.94 -13.39 -13.04
N GLN A 21 46.55 -13.79 -11.93
CA GLN A 21 45.87 -14.00 -10.69
C GLN A 21 45.53 -12.61 -10.14
N GLU A 22 44.28 -12.20 -10.28
CA GLU A 22 43.79 -10.90 -9.82
C GLU A 22 43.45 -10.99 -8.34
N CYS A 23 43.98 -10.07 -7.54
CA CYS A 23 43.59 -9.96 -6.10
C CYS A 23 42.11 -9.60 -5.98
N ARG A 24 41.40 -10.38 -5.22
CA ARG A 24 40.02 -10.09 -4.84
C ARG A 24 39.95 -9.58 -3.41
N LEU A 25 39.41 -8.38 -3.27
CA LEU A 25 39.00 -7.83 -1.96
C LEU A 25 37.59 -8.27 -1.69
N THR A 26 37.38 -9.12 -0.67
CA THR A 26 36.05 -9.62 -0.30
C THR A 26 35.69 -9.22 1.12
N GLY A 27 34.42 -8.99 1.37
CA GLY A 27 33.89 -8.67 2.69
C GLY A 27 32.38 -8.63 2.70
N SER A 28 31.80 -8.29 3.83
CA SER A 28 30.37 -8.07 3.96
C SER A 28 30.08 -6.79 4.75
N VAL A 29 28.97 -6.12 4.43
CA VAL A 29 28.52 -4.92 5.11
C VAL A 29 27.31 -5.26 5.96
N ILE A 30 27.33 -4.83 7.22
CA ILE A 30 26.25 -5.02 8.18
C ILE A 30 25.90 -3.69 8.84
N ASP A 31 24.65 -3.54 9.23
CA ASP A 31 24.20 -2.44 10.08
C ASP A 31 24.84 -2.55 11.49
N LYS A 32 25.33 -1.45 12.00
CA LYS A 32 26.01 -1.42 13.30
C LYS A 32 25.08 -1.80 14.46
N ASP A 33 23.83 -1.36 14.42
CA ASP A 33 22.89 -1.45 15.53
C ASP A 33 22.01 -2.71 15.41
N THR A 34 21.49 -2.99 14.20
CA THR A 34 20.61 -4.15 13.97
C THR A 34 21.35 -5.44 13.64
N LYS A 35 22.64 -5.36 13.27
CA LYS A 35 23.45 -6.49 12.77
C LYS A 35 22.89 -7.16 11.50
N GLU A 36 21.93 -6.53 10.84
CA GLU A 36 21.37 -7.03 9.59
C GLU A 36 22.35 -6.84 8.42
N LYS A 37 22.33 -7.75 7.47
CA LYS A 37 23.12 -7.67 6.25
C LYS A 37 22.60 -6.55 5.34
N MET A 38 23.50 -5.73 4.83
CA MET A 38 23.13 -4.57 4.00
C MET A 38 23.29 -4.90 2.52
N GLU A 39 22.18 -5.13 1.84
CA GLU A 39 22.13 -5.31 0.39
C GLU A 39 22.22 -3.96 -0.36
N GLN A 40 22.67 -3.97 -1.63
CA GLN A 40 22.73 -2.80 -2.52
C GLN A 40 23.48 -1.60 -1.92
N THR A 41 24.39 -1.85 -1.00
CA THR A 41 25.28 -0.83 -0.45
C THR A 41 26.43 -0.62 -1.41
N THR A 42 26.71 0.63 -1.76
CA THR A 42 27.81 0.97 -2.66
C THR A 42 29.15 0.83 -1.94
N VAL A 43 30.06 0.06 -2.54
CA VAL A 43 31.42 -0.15 -2.07
C VAL A 43 32.38 0.35 -3.14
N GLN A 44 33.19 1.36 -2.82
CA GLN A 44 34.16 1.97 -3.72
C GLN A 44 35.56 1.83 -3.17
N LEU A 45 36.49 1.50 -4.03
CA LEU A 45 37.91 1.52 -3.73
C LEU A 45 38.53 2.80 -4.32
N LEU A 46 39.15 3.57 -3.47
CA LEU A 46 39.78 4.86 -3.82
C LEU A 46 41.27 4.82 -3.52
N ARG A 47 42.04 5.61 -4.23
CA ARG A 47 43.45 5.91 -3.85
C ARG A 47 43.46 6.91 -2.70
N LYS A 48 44.66 7.18 -2.13
CA LYS A 48 44.84 8.17 -1.07
C LYS A 48 44.45 9.59 -1.47
N ASP A 49 44.52 9.89 -2.77
CA ASP A 49 44.08 11.16 -3.37
C ASP A 49 42.58 11.20 -3.68
N SER A 50 41.83 10.23 -3.19
CA SER A 50 40.41 10.05 -3.46
C SER A 50 40.03 9.72 -4.90
N SER A 51 40.99 9.43 -5.77
CA SER A 51 40.68 9.00 -7.13
C SER A 51 40.08 7.58 -7.13
N TYR A 52 39.06 7.38 -7.98
CA TYR A 52 38.32 6.13 -8.09
C TYR A 52 39.17 5.03 -8.73
N VAL A 53 39.14 3.83 -8.21
CA VAL A 53 39.83 2.64 -8.72
C VAL A 53 38.85 1.57 -9.18
N ALA A 54 37.96 1.14 -8.30
CA ALA A 54 36.96 0.10 -8.57
C ALA A 54 35.73 0.30 -7.67
N GLY A 55 34.59 -0.26 -8.07
CA GLY A 55 33.38 -0.20 -7.28
C GLY A 55 32.43 -1.35 -7.59
N THR A 56 31.64 -1.68 -6.59
CA THR A 56 30.58 -2.70 -6.66
C THR A 56 29.45 -2.33 -5.71
N VAL A 57 28.41 -3.13 -5.71
CA VAL A 57 27.32 -3.06 -4.71
C VAL A 57 27.26 -4.40 -3.97
N THR A 58 26.81 -4.37 -2.72
CA THR A 58 26.62 -5.59 -1.94
C THR A 58 25.44 -6.41 -2.46
N ASP A 59 25.57 -7.74 -2.40
CA ASP A 59 24.52 -8.70 -2.73
C ASP A 59 23.44 -8.80 -1.64
N ASP A 60 22.49 -9.73 -1.77
CA ASP A 60 21.39 -10.01 -0.84
C ASP A 60 21.85 -10.43 0.56
N ARG A 61 23.09 -10.92 0.67
CA ARG A 61 23.75 -11.31 1.93
C ARG A 61 24.69 -10.25 2.46
N GLY A 62 24.67 -9.05 1.88
CA GLY A 62 25.58 -7.96 2.23
C GLY A 62 27.02 -8.17 1.77
N GLY A 63 27.30 -9.23 0.99
CA GLY A 63 28.62 -9.55 0.50
C GLY A 63 29.06 -8.67 -0.66
N PHE A 64 30.37 -8.42 -0.79
CA PHE A 64 30.94 -7.73 -1.93
C PHE A 64 32.28 -8.35 -2.35
N ALA A 65 32.63 -8.19 -3.63
CA ALA A 65 33.92 -8.54 -4.18
C ALA A 65 34.39 -7.45 -5.14
N LEU A 66 35.63 -6.97 -4.94
CA LEU A 66 36.30 -5.99 -5.79
C LEU A 66 37.61 -6.58 -6.33
N LYS A 67 37.94 -6.31 -7.58
CA LYS A 67 39.20 -6.71 -8.16
C LYS A 67 40.21 -5.58 -8.05
N VAL A 68 41.46 -5.92 -7.71
CA VAL A 68 42.56 -4.99 -7.61
C VAL A 68 43.79 -5.60 -8.27
N ASP A 69 44.33 -4.88 -9.25
CA ASP A 69 45.44 -5.34 -10.08
C ASP A 69 46.83 -4.80 -9.69
N ARG A 70 46.87 -3.85 -8.73
CA ARG A 70 48.10 -3.17 -8.35
C ARG A 70 48.28 -3.14 -6.83
N LYS A 71 49.55 -3.35 -6.40
CA LYS A 71 49.94 -3.10 -5.01
C LYS A 71 49.82 -1.62 -4.67
N GLY A 72 49.39 -1.33 -3.45
CA GLY A 72 49.25 0.05 -3.00
C GLY A 72 48.37 0.16 -1.74
N ALA A 73 48.33 1.37 -1.22
CA ALA A 73 47.43 1.73 -0.12
C ALA A 73 46.18 2.38 -0.71
N TYR A 74 45.02 1.81 -0.33
CA TYR A 74 43.72 2.20 -0.81
C TYR A 74 42.80 2.55 0.38
N ILE A 75 41.74 3.27 0.06
CA ILE A 75 40.67 3.58 0.98
C ILE A 75 39.37 2.92 0.45
N LEU A 76 38.82 1.99 1.18
CA LEU A 76 37.51 1.45 0.90
C LEU A 76 36.46 2.39 1.48
N LYS A 77 35.63 2.94 0.61
CA LYS A 77 34.49 3.78 0.98
C LYS A 77 33.21 2.99 0.83
N ILE A 78 32.42 2.93 1.88
CA ILE A 78 31.10 2.30 1.90
C ILE A 78 30.08 3.39 2.09
N SER A 79 29.08 3.45 1.22
CA SER A 79 28.02 4.44 1.26
C SER A 79 26.66 3.79 0.98
N SER A 80 25.68 4.13 1.80
CA SER A 80 24.29 3.71 1.64
C SER A 80 23.38 4.85 2.08
N VAL A 81 22.19 4.96 1.48
CA VAL A 81 21.24 5.99 1.82
C VAL A 81 20.77 5.81 3.27
N GLY A 82 20.85 6.85 4.07
CA GLY A 82 20.50 6.80 5.48
C GLY A 82 21.62 6.33 6.42
N TYR A 83 22.85 6.18 5.90
CA TYR A 83 24.02 5.81 6.69
C TYR A 83 25.16 6.80 6.52
N ASP A 84 25.96 6.95 7.56
CA ASP A 84 27.23 7.69 7.49
C ASP A 84 28.20 6.95 6.57
N ASN A 85 28.97 7.71 5.76
CA ASN A 85 29.99 7.09 4.95
C ASN A 85 31.04 6.42 5.84
N THR A 86 31.28 5.14 5.62
CA THR A 86 32.29 4.38 6.34
C THR A 86 33.54 4.27 5.48
N TYR A 87 34.70 4.56 6.05
CA TYR A 87 36.00 4.48 5.39
C TYR A 87 36.89 3.48 6.08
N ARG A 88 37.57 2.63 5.30
CA ARG A 88 38.52 1.65 5.82
C ARG A 88 39.79 1.63 4.96
N ASN A 89 40.94 1.77 5.61
CA ASN A 89 42.21 1.65 4.91
C ASN A 89 42.49 0.19 4.55
N VAL A 90 42.92 -0.04 3.32
CA VAL A 90 43.26 -1.36 2.79
C VAL A 90 44.63 -1.26 2.15
N ASN A 91 45.57 -2.12 2.55
CA ASN A 91 46.88 -2.18 1.98
C ASN A 91 47.06 -3.48 1.19
N VAL A 92 47.19 -3.37 -0.11
CA VAL A 92 47.45 -4.49 -1.01
C VAL A 92 48.95 -4.61 -1.20
N THR A 93 49.54 -5.56 -0.47
CA THR A 93 51.02 -5.83 -0.54
C THR A 93 51.38 -6.77 -1.68
N ASP A 94 50.49 -7.71 -1.98
CA ASP A 94 50.66 -8.72 -3.03
C ASP A 94 49.36 -8.82 -3.85
N PRO A 95 49.36 -8.39 -5.11
CA PRO A 95 48.16 -8.43 -5.96
C PRO A 95 47.81 -9.84 -6.48
N SER A 96 48.55 -10.86 -6.11
CA SER A 96 48.22 -12.26 -6.43
C SER A 96 47.46 -12.97 -5.33
N LYS A 97 47.26 -12.34 -4.16
CA LYS A 97 46.57 -12.95 -3.00
C LYS A 97 45.26 -12.26 -2.67
N ASP A 98 44.22 -13.06 -2.50
CA ASP A 98 42.91 -12.57 -2.04
C ASP A 98 42.97 -12.00 -0.63
N ILE A 99 42.31 -10.87 -0.40
CA ILE A 99 42.24 -10.19 0.88
C ILE A 99 40.78 -10.25 1.37
N ARG A 100 40.59 -10.88 2.54
CA ARG A 100 39.29 -10.93 3.20
C ARG A 100 39.22 -9.84 4.27
N LEU A 101 38.31 -8.91 4.07
CA LEU A 101 38.12 -7.78 4.98
C LEU A 101 37.18 -8.08 6.15
N GLY A 102 36.46 -9.22 6.09
CA GLY A 102 35.47 -9.58 7.10
C GLY A 102 34.23 -8.70 7.07
N GLU A 103 33.55 -8.62 8.20
CA GLU A 103 32.36 -7.78 8.36
C GLU A 103 32.74 -6.32 8.62
N ILE A 104 32.09 -5.41 7.90
CA ILE A 104 32.27 -3.97 8.04
C ILE A 104 30.94 -3.38 8.47
N THR A 105 30.94 -2.66 9.60
CA THR A 105 29.72 -2.06 10.13
C THR A 105 29.47 -0.68 9.56
N ALA A 106 28.26 -0.41 9.07
CA ALA A 106 27.80 0.91 8.71
C ALA A 106 26.88 1.46 9.81
N LYS A 107 27.05 2.72 10.18
CA LYS A 107 26.25 3.40 11.20
C LYS A 107 25.13 4.19 10.54
N ALA A 108 23.90 4.03 11.02
CA ALA A 108 22.78 4.84 10.57
C ALA A 108 23.02 6.32 10.89
N SER A 109 22.81 7.19 9.91
CA SER A 109 22.96 8.63 10.09
C SER A 109 21.75 9.18 10.83
N ALA A 110 21.98 9.84 11.96
CA ALA A 110 20.94 10.54 12.71
C ALA A 110 20.53 11.89 12.06
N ILE A 111 21.17 12.27 10.96
CA ILE A 111 20.90 13.53 10.29
C ILE A 111 19.82 13.33 9.23
N MET A 112 18.63 13.83 9.52
CA MET A 112 17.59 14.06 8.52
C MET A 112 18.11 15.17 7.59
N LEU A 113 18.66 14.78 6.43
CA LEU A 113 19.21 15.71 5.45
C LEU A 113 18.10 16.63 4.92
N LYS A 114 18.11 17.89 5.34
CA LYS A 114 17.52 18.97 4.57
C LYS A 114 18.25 19.00 3.21
N GLY A 115 17.52 18.59 2.19
CA GLY A 115 17.73 18.79 0.77
C GLY A 115 19.14 19.15 0.27
N THR A 116 19.94 18.15 -0.06
CA THR A 116 20.91 18.27 -1.13
C THR A 116 20.60 17.17 -2.13
N THR A 117 20.04 17.57 -3.26
CA THR A 117 19.70 16.67 -4.37
C THR A 117 20.99 16.18 -5.01
N VAL A 118 21.49 15.04 -4.61
CA VAL A 118 22.43 14.28 -5.42
C VAL A 118 21.59 13.59 -6.49
N THR A 119 21.55 14.16 -7.68
CA THR A 119 20.99 13.53 -8.88
C THR A 119 21.92 12.42 -9.38
N ALA A 120 21.98 11.31 -8.65
CA ALA A 120 22.20 10.03 -9.29
C ALA A 120 20.84 9.65 -9.87
N ASN A 121 20.73 9.57 -11.19
CA ASN A 121 19.53 9.05 -11.87
C ASN A 121 19.39 7.56 -11.53
N ALA A 122 18.93 7.25 -10.33
CA ALA A 122 18.47 5.90 -10.01
C ALA A 122 17.31 5.60 -10.97
N ALA A 123 17.39 4.50 -11.70
CA ALA A 123 16.35 4.10 -12.63
C ALA A 123 14.99 4.13 -11.90
N LYS A 124 14.00 4.78 -12.50
CA LYS A 124 12.66 4.86 -11.93
C LYS A 124 12.05 3.48 -11.74
N VAL A 125 12.34 2.59 -12.68
CA VAL A 125 11.86 1.20 -12.71
C VAL A 125 13.01 0.32 -13.14
N THR A 126 13.20 -0.78 -12.45
CA THR A 126 14.12 -1.85 -12.83
C THR A 126 13.37 -3.18 -12.85
N LEU A 127 13.73 -4.03 -13.81
CA LEU A 127 13.23 -5.41 -13.87
C LEU A 127 14.34 -6.32 -13.30
N SER A 128 14.01 -7.06 -12.25
CA SER A 128 14.88 -8.05 -11.63
C SER A 128 14.21 -9.41 -11.68
N LYS A 129 14.68 -10.28 -12.57
CA LYS A 129 13.97 -11.51 -12.93
C LYS A 129 12.53 -11.17 -13.37
N ASP A 130 11.52 -11.71 -12.69
CA ASP A 130 10.08 -11.47 -12.97
C ASP A 130 9.46 -10.39 -12.07
N THR A 131 10.29 -9.59 -11.36
CA THR A 131 9.84 -8.56 -10.44
C THR A 131 10.13 -7.17 -10.97
N PHE A 132 9.10 -6.35 -11.13
CA PHE A 132 9.25 -4.91 -11.38
C PHE A 132 9.55 -4.21 -10.05
N VAL A 133 10.64 -3.49 -9.98
CA VAL A 133 11.05 -2.71 -8.81
C VAL A 133 10.97 -1.23 -9.15
N TYR A 134 10.08 -0.52 -8.51
CA TYR A 134 9.87 0.92 -8.65
C TYR A 134 10.57 1.64 -7.48
N ASN A 135 11.36 2.65 -7.78
CA ASN A 135 11.93 3.53 -6.77
C ASN A 135 10.88 4.56 -6.34
N ALA A 136 10.35 4.45 -5.12
CA ALA A 136 9.29 5.34 -4.65
C ALA A 136 9.68 6.83 -4.68
N ALA A 137 10.94 7.16 -4.41
CA ALA A 137 11.44 8.52 -4.42
C ALA A 137 11.43 9.18 -5.82
N ALA A 138 11.39 8.37 -6.90
CA ALA A 138 11.32 8.87 -8.27
C ALA A 138 9.92 9.35 -8.68
N PHE A 139 8.91 9.05 -7.86
CA PHE A 139 7.50 9.41 -8.10
C PHE A 139 7.04 10.40 -7.04
N ARG A 140 6.92 11.67 -7.42
CA ARG A 140 6.50 12.72 -6.48
C ARG A 140 5.04 12.55 -6.09
N THR A 141 4.78 12.44 -4.82
CA THR A 141 3.43 12.44 -4.23
C THR A 141 3.28 13.67 -3.33
N PRO A 142 2.07 14.22 -3.15
CA PRO A 142 1.82 15.26 -2.16
C PRO A 142 2.23 14.81 -0.75
N GLU A 143 2.58 15.73 0.10
CA GLU A 143 2.86 15.45 1.51
C GLU A 143 1.61 14.88 2.19
N GLY A 144 1.78 13.89 3.07
CA GLY A 144 0.65 13.20 3.70
C GLY A 144 -0.10 12.20 2.83
N SER A 145 0.32 11.97 1.56
CA SER A 145 -0.33 11.00 0.67
C SER A 145 -0.19 9.57 1.15
N THR A 146 -1.16 8.74 0.79
CA THR A 146 -1.12 7.30 0.97
C THR A 146 -0.50 6.59 -0.25
N ILE A 147 -0.20 5.31 -0.11
CA ILE A 147 0.38 4.51 -1.20
C ILE A 147 -0.52 4.42 -2.44
N GLU A 148 -1.82 4.68 -2.32
CA GLU A 148 -2.72 4.78 -3.47
C GLU A 148 -2.25 5.84 -4.47
N GLU A 149 -1.89 7.03 -3.97
CA GLU A 149 -1.36 8.11 -4.81
C GLU A 149 -0.01 7.77 -5.45
N LEU A 150 0.81 6.99 -4.76
CA LEU A 150 2.06 6.49 -5.32
C LEU A 150 1.77 5.50 -6.44
N VAL A 151 0.89 4.52 -6.22
CA VAL A 151 0.55 3.48 -7.19
C VAL A 151 -0.07 4.07 -8.45
N LYS A 152 -0.97 5.07 -8.35
CA LYS A 152 -1.52 5.80 -9.51
C LYS A 152 -0.45 6.40 -10.42
N ARG A 153 0.77 6.62 -9.91
CA ARG A 153 1.89 7.21 -10.65
C ARG A 153 2.89 6.18 -11.18
N LEU A 154 2.72 4.91 -10.81
CA LEU A 154 3.61 3.85 -11.29
C LEU A 154 3.28 3.49 -12.73
N PRO A 155 4.28 3.37 -13.61
CA PRO A 155 4.07 2.90 -14.98
C PRO A 155 3.40 1.52 -14.97
N GLY A 156 2.34 1.37 -15.78
CA GLY A 156 1.58 0.13 -15.89
C GLY A 156 0.56 -0.13 -14.78
N ALA A 157 0.47 0.76 -13.77
CA ALA A 157 -0.53 0.65 -12.72
C ALA A 157 -1.80 1.45 -13.05
N GLN A 158 -2.95 0.91 -12.68
CA GLN A 158 -4.25 1.58 -12.73
C GLN A 158 -4.99 1.31 -11.42
N VAL A 159 -5.68 2.31 -10.93
CA VAL A 159 -6.55 2.22 -9.75
C VAL A 159 -7.94 2.63 -10.19
N GLY A 160 -8.87 1.68 -10.18
CA GLY A 160 -10.26 1.91 -10.54
C GLY A 160 -11.03 2.67 -9.45
N ASP A 161 -12.15 3.25 -9.81
CA ASP A 161 -13.05 3.97 -8.89
C ASP A 161 -13.63 3.03 -7.81
N ASP A 162 -13.74 1.76 -8.11
CA ASP A 162 -14.13 0.69 -7.19
C ASP A 162 -13.01 0.31 -6.20
N GLY A 163 -11.81 0.88 -6.36
CA GLY A 163 -10.62 0.63 -5.56
C GLY A 163 -9.86 -0.64 -5.96
N LYS A 164 -10.18 -1.28 -7.07
CA LYS A 164 -9.38 -2.34 -7.65
C LYS A 164 -8.10 -1.79 -8.25
N ILE A 165 -7.03 -2.51 -8.05
CA ILE A 165 -5.71 -2.15 -8.56
C ILE A 165 -5.34 -3.16 -9.63
N THR A 166 -4.88 -2.68 -10.78
CA THR A 166 -4.23 -3.51 -11.78
C THR A 166 -2.81 -3.00 -12.03
N ILE A 167 -1.90 -3.92 -12.28
CA ILE A 167 -0.53 -3.59 -12.68
C ILE A 167 -0.14 -4.49 -13.85
N ASN A 168 0.33 -3.87 -14.93
CA ASN A 168 0.65 -4.56 -16.18
C ASN A 168 -0.51 -5.45 -16.69
N GLY A 169 -1.77 -4.99 -16.50
CA GLY A 169 -2.97 -5.70 -16.91
C GLY A 169 -3.46 -6.81 -15.97
N LYS A 170 -2.72 -7.11 -14.88
CA LYS A 170 -3.08 -8.11 -13.88
C LYS A 170 -3.67 -7.46 -12.62
N GLU A 171 -4.75 -8.02 -12.07
CA GLU A 171 -5.36 -7.53 -10.83
C GLU A 171 -4.51 -7.88 -9.62
N VAL A 172 -4.19 -6.87 -8.80
CA VAL A 172 -3.45 -7.04 -7.54
C VAL A 172 -4.36 -7.67 -6.50
N LYS A 173 -3.99 -8.85 -6.04
CA LYS A 173 -4.74 -9.63 -5.04
C LYS A 173 -4.20 -9.47 -3.62
N LYS A 174 -2.92 -9.12 -3.47
CA LYS A 174 -2.26 -8.99 -2.17
C LYS A 174 -1.42 -7.73 -2.09
N ILE A 175 -1.48 -7.08 -0.95
CA ILE A 175 -0.57 -6.01 -0.55
C ILE A 175 0.38 -6.57 0.51
N LYS A 176 1.67 -6.33 0.33
CA LYS A 176 2.71 -6.68 1.31
C LYS A 176 3.49 -5.45 1.74
N VAL A 177 4.05 -5.53 2.94
CA VAL A 177 4.98 -4.55 3.49
C VAL A 177 6.22 -5.30 3.95
N ASP A 178 7.37 -5.04 3.32
CA ASP A 178 8.63 -5.79 3.49
C ASP A 178 8.42 -7.31 3.41
N GLY A 179 7.71 -7.77 2.38
CA GLY A 179 7.43 -9.19 2.14
C GLY A 179 6.32 -9.81 3.00
N LYS A 180 5.77 -9.09 3.98
CA LYS A 180 4.71 -9.58 4.87
C LYS A 180 3.35 -9.07 4.41
N GLU A 181 2.36 -9.95 4.33
CA GLU A 181 1.01 -9.58 3.90
C GLU A 181 0.40 -8.54 4.85
N PHE A 182 -0.16 -7.50 4.26
CA PHE A 182 -0.75 -6.37 4.96
C PHE A 182 -2.23 -6.24 4.61
N MET A 183 -3.11 -6.16 5.63
CA MET A 183 -4.58 -6.10 5.48
C MET A 183 -5.10 -7.26 4.62
N VAL A 184 -4.99 -8.48 5.15
CA VAL A 184 -5.39 -9.73 4.46
C VAL A 184 -6.75 -9.60 3.79
N GLY A 185 -6.79 -9.82 2.46
CA GLY A 185 -8.04 -9.77 1.70
C GLY A 185 -8.66 -8.38 1.51
N ASP A 186 -8.05 -7.31 2.01
CA ASP A 186 -8.56 -5.93 1.89
C ASP A 186 -7.50 -4.98 1.32
N THR A 187 -7.23 -5.13 0.02
CA THR A 187 -6.26 -4.30 -0.70
C THR A 187 -6.65 -2.82 -0.70
N LYS A 188 -7.95 -2.52 -0.71
CA LYS A 188 -8.45 -1.15 -0.72
C LYS A 188 -8.13 -0.41 0.58
N THR A 189 -8.38 -1.04 1.73
CA THR A 189 -8.02 -0.46 3.03
C THR A 189 -6.51 -0.34 3.16
N ALA A 190 -5.74 -1.33 2.70
CA ALA A 190 -4.28 -1.28 2.70
C ALA A 190 -3.75 -0.06 1.94
N MET A 191 -4.27 0.18 0.72
CA MET A 191 -3.85 1.28 -0.14
C MET A 191 -4.13 2.66 0.45
N LYS A 192 -5.24 2.81 1.14
CA LYS A 192 -5.67 4.09 1.72
C LYS A 192 -5.01 4.43 3.06
N ASN A 193 -4.33 3.49 3.68
CA ASN A 193 -3.89 3.64 5.06
C ASN A 193 -2.36 3.55 5.26
N LEU A 194 -1.58 3.21 4.24
CA LEU A 194 -0.13 3.23 4.34
C LEU A 194 0.41 4.54 3.76
N PRO A 195 1.15 5.37 4.54
CA PRO A 195 1.66 6.64 4.05
C PRO A 195 2.86 6.43 3.11
N THR A 196 2.91 7.23 2.04
CA THR A 196 4.05 7.18 1.08
C THR A 196 5.36 7.59 1.69
N SER A 197 5.32 8.42 2.74
CA SER A 197 6.51 8.96 3.41
C SER A 197 7.45 7.88 3.95
N ILE A 198 6.93 6.71 4.33
CA ILE A 198 7.73 5.60 4.85
C ILE A 198 8.22 4.63 3.75
N VAL A 199 7.67 4.73 2.52
CA VAL A 199 7.98 3.80 1.44
C VAL A 199 9.29 4.17 0.74
N ASN A 200 10.16 3.20 0.52
CA ASN A 200 11.40 3.32 -0.24
C ASN A 200 11.25 2.79 -1.66
N LYS A 201 10.69 1.60 -1.80
CA LYS A 201 10.51 0.92 -3.08
C LYS A 201 9.18 0.17 -3.14
N VAL A 202 8.67 -0.05 -4.34
CA VAL A 202 7.50 -0.90 -4.59
C VAL A 202 7.93 -2.02 -5.51
N LYS A 203 7.66 -3.26 -5.13
CA LYS A 203 7.90 -4.43 -5.96
C LYS A 203 6.56 -4.96 -6.48
N ALA A 204 6.47 -5.25 -7.76
CA ALA A 204 5.32 -5.91 -8.36
C ALA A 204 5.77 -7.24 -8.96
N TYR A 205 5.17 -8.32 -8.51
CA TYR A 205 5.50 -9.67 -8.95
C TYR A 205 4.31 -10.62 -8.77
N ASP A 206 4.38 -11.76 -9.45
CA ASP A 206 3.42 -12.83 -9.27
C ASP A 206 3.92 -13.83 -8.24
N GLU A 207 3.04 -14.23 -7.35
CA GLU A 207 3.31 -15.18 -6.27
C GLU A 207 2.44 -16.42 -6.45
N LYS A 208 3.02 -17.59 -6.33
CA LYS A 208 2.29 -18.86 -6.36
C LYS A 208 1.24 -18.91 -5.26
N SER A 209 0.16 -19.64 -5.51
CA SER A 209 -0.88 -19.87 -4.50
C SER A 209 -0.29 -20.48 -3.23
N ASP A 210 -0.98 -20.32 -2.10
CA ASP A 210 -0.52 -20.94 -0.87
C ASP A 210 -0.54 -22.47 -0.93
N LEU A 211 -1.46 -23.05 -1.74
CA LEU A 211 -1.49 -24.49 -2.00
C LEU A 211 -0.24 -24.92 -2.76
N ALA A 212 0.10 -24.22 -3.84
CA ALA A 212 1.30 -24.51 -4.64
C ALA A 212 2.59 -24.35 -3.83
N LYS A 213 2.65 -23.39 -2.89
CA LYS A 213 3.79 -23.24 -1.97
C LYS A 213 3.95 -24.40 -1.00
N VAL A 214 2.84 -24.94 -0.49
CA VAL A 214 2.84 -26.05 0.47
C VAL A 214 3.10 -27.39 -0.21
N THR A 215 2.46 -27.63 -1.35
CA THR A 215 2.54 -28.92 -2.05
C THR A 215 3.75 -29.03 -3.00
N GLY A 216 4.33 -27.88 -3.37
CA GLY A 216 5.36 -27.80 -4.41
C GLY A 216 4.82 -28.01 -5.83
N ILE A 217 3.51 -28.29 -5.99
CA ILE A 217 2.84 -28.52 -7.27
C ILE A 217 2.26 -27.19 -7.76
N ASP A 218 2.59 -26.80 -8.98
CA ASP A 218 2.04 -25.62 -9.59
C ASP A 218 0.58 -25.86 -9.97
N ASP A 219 -0.33 -25.10 -9.38
CA ASP A 219 -1.77 -25.17 -9.62
C ASP A 219 -2.26 -24.14 -10.65
N GLY A 220 -1.34 -23.41 -11.28
CA GLY A 220 -1.65 -22.36 -12.26
C GLY A 220 -2.32 -21.11 -11.67
N ASN A 221 -2.50 -21.06 -10.34
CA ASN A 221 -3.13 -19.93 -9.63
C ASN A 221 -2.07 -18.99 -9.07
N GLU A 222 -1.55 -18.11 -9.90
CA GLU A 222 -0.67 -17.05 -9.46
C GLU A 222 -1.47 -15.84 -8.99
N GLN A 223 -0.95 -15.14 -7.97
CA GLN A 223 -1.55 -13.93 -7.43
C GLN A 223 -0.58 -12.77 -7.59
N THR A 224 -1.00 -11.72 -8.26
CA THR A 224 -0.20 -10.50 -8.39
C THR A 224 -0.14 -9.77 -7.05
N VAL A 225 1.07 -9.43 -6.64
CA VAL A 225 1.41 -8.83 -5.35
C VAL A 225 2.06 -7.48 -5.58
N LEU A 226 1.66 -6.47 -4.79
CA LEU A 226 2.43 -5.25 -4.58
C LEU A 226 3.07 -5.30 -3.19
N ASP A 227 4.40 -5.27 -3.14
CA ASP A 227 5.18 -5.29 -1.91
C ASP A 227 5.90 -3.95 -1.71
N PHE A 228 5.54 -3.25 -0.65
CA PHE A 228 6.05 -1.93 -0.29
C PHE A 228 7.20 -2.09 0.70
N GLY A 229 8.43 -1.87 0.22
CA GLY A 229 9.60 -1.84 1.09
C GLY A 229 9.65 -0.54 1.89
N ILE A 230 9.79 -0.65 3.21
CA ILE A 230 9.89 0.51 4.12
C ILE A 230 11.31 1.07 4.10
N LYS A 231 11.43 2.39 4.24
CA LYS A 231 12.71 3.08 4.40
C LYS A 231 13.47 2.52 5.60
N ARG A 232 14.75 2.33 5.43
CA ARG A 232 15.64 1.88 6.52
C ARG A 232 15.57 2.84 7.71
N GLY A 233 15.53 2.27 8.91
CA GLY A 233 15.34 3.03 10.15
C GLY A 233 13.88 3.31 10.52
N MET A 234 12.92 3.07 9.60
CA MET A 234 11.48 3.14 9.87
C MET A 234 10.83 1.77 10.07
N ASN A 235 11.61 0.70 10.01
CA ASN A 235 11.14 -0.68 10.21
C ASN A 235 11.09 -1.10 11.69
N LYS A 236 11.56 -0.24 12.62
CA LYS A 236 11.43 -0.39 14.07
C LYS A 236 11.02 0.93 14.69
N GLY A 237 10.06 0.90 15.60
CA GLY A 237 9.61 2.07 16.33
C GLY A 237 8.11 2.24 16.36
N VAL A 238 7.70 3.40 16.82
CA VAL A 238 6.30 3.82 16.87
C VAL A 238 6.16 5.05 16.00
N PHE A 239 5.10 5.10 15.20
CA PHE A 239 4.68 6.35 14.59
C PHE A 239 3.17 6.51 14.71
N ALA A 240 2.73 7.75 14.77
CA ALA A 240 1.34 8.10 14.81
C ALA A 240 1.10 9.34 13.95
N ASN A 241 -0.09 9.42 13.38
CA ASN A 241 -0.57 10.58 12.66
C ASN A 241 -2.02 10.85 13.09
N ALA A 242 -2.35 12.11 13.32
CA ALA A 242 -3.69 12.56 13.61
C ALA A 242 -4.01 13.75 12.70
N ASP A 243 -5.15 13.69 12.04
CA ASP A 243 -5.73 14.75 11.23
C ASP A 243 -7.10 15.06 11.81
N LEU A 244 -7.27 16.24 12.37
CA LEU A 244 -8.47 16.69 13.05
C LEU A 244 -9.01 17.92 12.33
N SER A 245 -10.21 17.82 11.80
CA SER A 245 -10.86 18.87 11.05
C SER A 245 -12.23 19.19 11.65
N TYR A 246 -12.51 20.46 11.87
CA TYR A 246 -13.81 20.95 12.27
C TYR A 246 -14.27 22.07 11.34
N GLY A 247 -15.53 22.05 10.96
CA GLY A 247 -16.11 22.98 10.01
C GLY A 247 -17.40 23.62 10.51
N THR A 248 -18.00 24.46 9.68
CA THR A 248 -19.30 25.05 9.93
C THR A 248 -20.41 23.99 9.96
N HIS A 249 -21.54 24.27 10.66
CA HIS A 249 -22.68 23.37 10.81
C HIS A 249 -22.30 22.03 11.49
N ASP A 250 -21.45 22.09 12.51
CA ASP A 250 -20.98 20.95 13.30
C ASP A 250 -20.39 19.82 12.45
N ARG A 251 -19.77 20.19 11.32
CA ARG A 251 -19.05 19.22 10.48
C ARG A 251 -17.70 18.90 11.09
N TYR A 252 -17.40 17.62 11.18
CA TYR A 252 -16.12 17.14 11.66
C TYR A 252 -15.59 16.01 10.79
N ALA A 253 -14.29 15.90 10.75
CA ALA A 253 -13.58 14.76 10.17
C ALA A 253 -12.30 14.52 10.96
N GLU A 254 -12.23 13.40 11.63
CA GLU A 254 -11.12 13.00 12.48
C GLU A 254 -10.51 11.72 11.90
N ARG A 255 -9.21 11.71 11.78
CA ARG A 255 -8.45 10.56 11.30
C ARG A 255 -7.26 10.32 12.18
N LEU A 256 -7.14 9.09 12.61
CA LEU A 256 -6.08 8.66 13.50
C LEU A 256 -5.39 7.45 12.88
N MET A 257 -4.07 7.43 12.95
CA MET A 257 -3.28 6.28 12.57
C MET A 257 -2.15 6.11 13.57
N GLY A 258 -1.97 4.89 14.02
CA GLY A 258 -0.84 4.50 14.85
C GLY A 258 -0.22 3.22 14.33
N ALA A 259 1.10 3.10 14.42
CA ALA A 259 1.78 1.88 14.08
C ALA A 259 2.95 1.62 15.03
N TYR A 260 3.14 0.36 15.32
CA TYR A 260 4.27 -0.18 16.05
C TYR A 260 4.96 -1.23 15.19
N PHE A 261 6.24 -1.04 14.96
CA PHE A 261 7.08 -1.97 14.23
C PHE A 261 8.23 -2.47 15.10
N ASP A 262 8.40 -3.77 15.09
CA ASP A 262 9.59 -4.45 15.61
C ASP A 262 9.95 -5.62 14.68
N SER A 263 11.08 -6.24 14.90
CA SER A 263 11.58 -7.37 14.10
C SER A 263 10.59 -8.54 13.99
N LYS A 264 9.83 -8.80 15.04
CA LYS A 264 8.87 -9.91 15.11
C LYS A 264 7.41 -9.47 15.03
N LEU A 265 7.08 -8.28 15.54
CA LEU A 265 5.72 -7.80 15.67
C LEU A 265 5.55 -6.48 14.89
N ARG A 266 4.55 -6.43 14.04
CA ARG A 266 4.09 -5.22 13.38
C ARG A 266 2.61 -5.05 13.67
N MET A 267 2.23 -3.90 14.19
CA MET A 267 0.84 -3.56 14.46
C MET A 267 0.54 -2.20 13.86
N MET A 268 -0.64 -2.06 13.27
CA MET A 268 -1.14 -0.78 12.79
C MET A 268 -2.60 -0.65 13.19
N GLY A 269 -2.97 0.53 13.68
CA GLY A 269 -4.34 0.89 14.01
C GLY A 269 -4.78 2.12 13.25
N PHE A 270 -6.03 2.15 12.82
CA PHE A 270 -6.64 3.24 12.05
C PHE A 270 -7.99 3.59 12.64
N GLY A 271 -8.28 4.88 12.70
CA GLY A 271 -9.60 5.40 13.04
C GLY A 271 -9.98 6.53 12.09
N SER A 272 -11.23 6.53 11.63
CA SER A 272 -11.81 7.63 10.88
C SER A 272 -13.22 7.87 11.36
N PHE A 273 -13.50 9.08 11.83
CA PHE A 273 -14.79 9.47 12.39
C PHE A 273 -15.20 10.78 11.72
N ASN A 274 -16.31 10.79 11.01
CA ASN A 274 -16.74 11.98 10.32
C ASN A 274 -18.25 12.02 10.05
N ASN A 275 -18.79 13.22 9.90
CA ASN A 275 -20.14 13.48 9.43
C ASN A 275 -20.17 14.27 8.12
N THR A 276 -19.09 14.26 7.37
CA THR A 276 -18.95 14.92 6.07
C THR A 276 -19.27 14.02 4.90
N GLY A 277 -19.57 12.74 5.16
CA GLY A 277 -19.80 11.73 4.14
C GLY A 277 -18.50 11.22 3.50
N ASP A 278 -17.35 11.59 4.03
CA ASP A 278 -16.07 11.07 3.59
C ASP A 278 -15.90 9.60 4.01
N MET A 279 -15.45 8.76 3.10
CA MET A 279 -15.33 7.31 3.32
C MET A 279 -13.89 6.83 3.46
N GLY A 280 -12.94 7.71 3.58
CA GLY A 280 -11.55 7.29 3.56
C GLY A 280 -10.57 8.22 4.22
N PHE A 281 -9.36 7.72 4.43
CA PHE A 281 -8.20 8.49 4.78
C PHE A 281 -7.82 9.50 3.68
N PRO A 282 -7.18 10.65 4.02
CA PRO A 282 -6.70 11.61 3.04
C PRO A 282 -5.66 10.94 2.14
N GLY A 283 -5.86 11.07 0.85
CA GLY A 283 -5.01 10.45 -0.16
C GLY A 283 -5.78 9.69 -1.24
N GLY A 284 -7.03 9.35 -1.00
CA GLY A 284 -7.97 9.01 -2.06
C GLY A 284 -8.30 10.30 -2.83
N GLY A 285 -7.25 10.89 -3.43
CA GLY A 285 -7.30 12.18 -4.07
C GLY A 285 -8.03 12.11 -5.38
N GLY A 286 -9.23 12.43 -5.34
CA GLY A 286 -9.86 13.15 -6.40
C GLY A 286 -10.57 14.31 -5.75
N ARG A 287 -10.22 15.51 -6.12
CA ARG A 287 -11.11 16.68 -5.99
C ARG A 287 -12.52 16.44 -6.55
N GLY A 288 -12.80 15.22 -7.06
CA GLY A 288 -14.06 14.75 -7.61
C GLY A 288 -14.85 13.77 -6.73
N SER A 289 -14.33 13.31 -5.57
CA SER A 289 -15.14 12.48 -4.66
C SER A 289 -15.99 13.28 -3.69
N PHE A 290 -15.92 14.60 -3.73
CA PHE A 290 -16.94 15.45 -3.13
C PHE A 290 -18.20 15.37 -3.99
N GLY A 291 -19.12 14.51 -3.62
CA GLY A 291 -20.51 14.71 -3.96
C GLY A 291 -21.07 14.06 -5.22
N MET A 292 -20.43 13.10 -5.85
CA MET A 292 -21.18 12.30 -6.81
C MET A 292 -21.93 11.18 -6.08
N GLY A 293 -23.20 11.45 -5.79
CA GLY A 293 -24.21 10.42 -5.58
C GLY A 293 -24.59 10.09 -4.15
N ARG A 294 -24.33 10.95 -3.15
CA ARG A 294 -24.87 10.74 -1.81
C ARG A 294 -25.71 11.92 -1.34
N ASN A 295 -27.00 11.78 -1.55
CA ASN A 295 -27.96 12.72 -1.00
C ASN A 295 -28.02 12.57 0.52
N GLY A 296 -28.23 13.68 1.25
CA GLY A 296 -28.49 13.69 2.68
C GLY A 296 -27.25 13.78 3.57
N LEU A 297 -27.49 13.67 4.87
CA LEU A 297 -26.50 13.73 5.92
C LEU A 297 -25.94 12.34 6.19
N ASN A 298 -24.64 12.20 6.05
CA ASN A 298 -23.98 10.90 6.27
C ASN A 298 -22.93 11.01 7.36
N THR A 299 -23.05 10.16 8.37
CA THR A 299 -22.00 9.91 9.37
C THR A 299 -21.31 8.61 9.04
N SER A 300 -20.00 8.60 9.08
CA SER A 300 -19.20 7.41 8.81
C SER A 300 -18.08 7.30 9.83
N ASN A 301 -18.10 6.21 10.59
CA ASN A 301 -17.10 5.89 11.59
C ASN A 301 -16.45 4.56 11.24
N MET A 302 -15.13 4.48 11.31
CA MET A 302 -14.37 3.28 11.04
C MET A 302 -13.25 3.16 12.07
N ALA A 303 -13.05 1.97 12.57
CA ALA A 303 -11.84 1.59 13.29
C ALA A 303 -11.32 0.26 12.74
N ALA A 304 -10.02 0.17 12.52
CA ALA A 304 -9.39 -1.04 12.03
C ALA A 304 -8.02 -1.24 12.70
N THR A 305 -7.67 -2.47 12.90
CA THR A 305 -6.32 -2.85 13.32
C THR A 305 -5.82 -4.00 12.48
N HIS A 306 -4.53 -3.98 12.23
CA HIS A 306 -3.80 -5.06 11.58
C HIS A 306 -2.60 -5.41 12.43
N PHE A 307 -2.32 -6.70 12.53
CA PHE A 307 -1.11 -7.19 13.19
C PHE A 307 -0.46 -8.29 12.38
N ASN A 308 0.86 -8.33 12.43
CA ASN A 308 1.67 -9.39 11.87
C ASN A 308 2.72 -9.77 12.92
N TYR A 309 2.74 -11.03 13.32
CA TYR A 309 3.75 -11.60 14.19
C TYR A 309 4.47 -12.74 13.49
N GLU A 310 5.78 -12.77 13.59
CA GLU A 310 6.60 -13.83 13.01
C GLU A 310 7.84 -14.05 13.88
N ASP A 311 8.03 -15.28 14.32
CA ASP A 311 9.20 -15.64 15.13
C ASP A 311 10.46 -15.89 14.28
N GLY A 312 10.30 -15.87 12.95
CA GLY A 312 11.35 -16.09 11.95
C GLY A 312 11.67 -17.56 11.69
N LYS A 313 10.97 -18.51 12.35
CA LYS A 313 11.26 -19.96 12.24
C LYS A 313 9.99 -20.79 12.08
N THR A 314 9.13 -20.80 13.06
CA THR A 314 8.07 -21.80 13.21
C THR A 314 6.68 -21.20 13.10
N LEU A 315 6.49 -19.95 13.51
CA LEU A 315 5.18 -19.33 13.65
C LEU A 315 5.08 -18.02 12.89
N SER A 316 4.08 -17.94 12.01
CA SER A 316 3.63 -16.68 11.39
C SER A 316 2.14 -16.48 11.67
N LEU A 317 1.78 -15.36 12.26
CA LEU A 317 0.43 -14.97 12.58
C LEU A 317 0.16 -13.59 11.99
N ASN A 318 -0.85 -13.52 11.13
CA ASN A 318 -1.27 -12.29 10.49
C ASN A 318 -2.78 -12.14 10.69
N GLY A 319 -3.26 -10.95 11.02
CA GLY A 319 -4.68 -10.73 11.22
C GLY A 319 -5.09 -9.28 11.11
N SER A 320 -6.38 -9.09 10.88
CA SER A 320 -7.00 -7.77 10.85
C SER A 320 -8.41 -7.84 11.44
N VAL A 321 -8.79 -6.76 12.11
CA VAL A 321 -10.16 -6.54 12.57
C VAL A 321 -10.58 -5.15 12.10
N ARG A 322 -11.78 -5.05 11.54
CA ARG A 322 -12.37 -3.79 11.09
C ARG A 322 -13.79 -3.68 11.54
N TRP A 323 -14.11 -2.54 12.12
CA TRP A 323 -15.46 -2.09 12.41
C TRP A 323 -15.80 -0.88 11.56
N ASN A 324 -17.01 -0.87 11.01
CA ASN A 324 -17.58 0.30 10.33
C ASN A 324 -18.99 0.53 10.87
N HIS A 325 -19.26 1.78 11.18
CA HIS A 325 -20.58 2.28 11.48
C HIS A 325 -20.94 3.38 10.48
N ARG A 326 -22.13 3.30 9.93
CA ARG A 326 -22.62 4.29 9.00
C ARG A 326 -24.06 4.63 9.28
N ASN A 327 -24.35 5.91 9.38
CA ASN A 327 -25.70 6.44 9.42
C ASN A 327 -25.90 7.36 8.21
N SER A 328 -27.00 7.19 7.51
CA SER A 328 -27.39 7.97 6.34
C SER A 328 -28.81 8.49 6.53
N ASP A 329 -28.97 9.79 6.57
CA ASP A 329 -30.25 10.48 6.65
C ASP A 329 -30.47 11.23 5.34
N VAL A 330 -31.47 10.79 4.57
CA VAL A 330 -31.79 11.31 3.25
C VAL A 330 -33.18 11.87 3.25
N ARG A 331 -33.31 13.12 2.80
CA ARG A 331 -34.59 13.75 2.47
C ARG A 331 -34.55 14.18 1.01
N SER A 332 -35.47 13.68 0.22
CA SER A 332 -35.61 14.02 -1.20
C SER A 332 -37.02 14.52 -1.46
N GLU A 333 -37.10 15.71 -2.01
CA GLU A 333 -38.36 16.30 -2.50
C GLU A 333 -38.24 16.42 -4.01
N SER A 334 -39.29 16.07 -4.72
CA SER A 334 -39.39 16.33 -6.15
C SER A 334 -40.75 16.85 -6.49
N ALA A 335 -40.76 17.84 -7.41
CA ALA A 335 -41.94 18.36 -8.09
C ALA A 335 -41.69 18.22 -9.58
N SER A 336 -42.64 17.69 -10.31
CA SER A 336 -42.56 17.55 -11.77
C SER A 336 -43.87 17.91 -12.43
N GLU A 337 -43.77 18.56 -13.54
CA GLU A 337 -44.89 18.87 -14.47
C GLU A 337 -44.66 18.08 -15.75
N ASN A 338 -45.67 17.31 -16.16
CA ASN A 338 -45.65 16.56 -17.40
C ASN A 338 -46.58 17.20 -18.41
N PHE A 339 -46.04 17.58 -19.54
CA PHE A 339 -46.77 18.14 -20.65
C PHE A 339 -47.15 17.02 -21.65
N VAL A 340 -48.35 16.47 -21.51
CA VAL A 340 -48.81 15.41 -22.41
C VAL A 340 -50.13 15.86 -23.09
N GLY A 341 -50.03 16.25 -24.35
CA GLY A 341 -51.20 16.72 -25.12
C GLY A 341 -51.73 18.03 -24.62
N SER A 342 -53.04 18.13 -24.37
CA SER A 342 -53.73 19.33 -23.92
C SER A 342 -53.91 19.44 -22.41
N THR A 343 -53.42 18.48 -21.62
CA THR A 343 -53.58 18.45 -20.18
C THR A 343 -52.21 18.30 -19.50
N ASN A 344 -51.88 19.22 -18.60
CA ASN A 344 -50.72 19.08 -17.73
C ASN A 344 -51.06 18.20 -16.55
N SER A 345 -50.09 17.43 -16.09
CA SER A 345 -50.20 16.72 -14.83
C SER A 345 -49.01 17.06 -13.93
N PHE A 346 -49.30 17.32 -12.68
CA PHE A 346 -48.32 17.70 -11.68
C PHE A 346 -48.11 16.55 -10.68
N SER A 347 -46.86 16.24 -10.34
CA SER A 347 -46.54 15.20 -9.38
C SER A 347 -45.57 15.74 -8.37
N ASN A 348 -45.90 15.59 -7.09
CA ASN A 348 -45.07 15.95 -5.97
C ASN A 348 -44.75 14.70 -5.15
N SER A 349 -43.52 14.58 -4.71
CA SER A 349 -43.12 13.49 -3.82
C SER A 349 -42.13 13.96 -2.75
N LEU A 350 -42.25 13.38 -1.57
CA LEU A 350 -41.34 13.53 -0.43
C LEU A 350 -40.92 12.14 0.02
N ASN A 351 -39.64 11.87 -0.04
CA ASN A 351 -39.06 10.64 0.47
C ASN A 351 -38.08 10.98 1.60
N GLN A 352 -38.27 10.35 2.73
CA GLN A 352 -37.35 10.44 3.88
C GLN A 352 -36.88 9.04 4.24
N SER A 353 -35.58 8.87 4.39
CA SER A 353 -34.96 7.58 4.72
C SER A 353 -33.81 7.79 5.70
N ASN A 354 -33.86 7.05 6.80
CA ASN A 354 -32.74 6.92 7.72
C ASN A 354 -32.28 5.47 7.70
N THR A 355 -31.01 5.24 7.43
CA THR A 355 -30.43 3.90 7.37
C THR A 355 -29.16 3.86 8.19
N GLN A 356 -29.08 2.95 9.12
CA GLN A 356 -27.92 2.68 9.96
C GLN A 356 -27.35 1.31 9.64
N ASN A 357 -26.04 1.26 9.38
CA ASN A 357 -25.33 0.03 9.11
C ASN A 357 -24.13 -0.11 10.04
N ASP A 358 -24.04 -1.22 10.72
CA ASP A 358 -22.91 -1.64 11.54
C ASP A 358 -22.28 -2.91 10.96
N SER A 359 -20.98 -2.92 10.76
CA SER A 359 -20.31 -4.11 10.27
C SER A 359 -18.98 -4.37 10.99
N TRP A 360 -18.77 -5.62 11.32
CA TRP A 360 -17.52 -6.15 11.86
C TRP A 360 -16.96 -7.19 10.93
N ASN A 361 -15.68 -7.08 10.62
CA ASN A 361 -14.96 -8.06 9.83
C ASN A 361 -13.65 -8.38 10.52
N ALA A 362 -13.38 -9.65 10.72
CA ALA A 362 -12.13 -10.12 11.27
C ALA A 362 -11.59 -11.25 10.40
N GLN A 363 -10.30 -11.23 10.14
CA GLN A 363 -9.61 -12.24 9.36
C GLN A 363 -8.27 -12.55 10.03
N MET A 364 -7.88 -13.80 10.02
CA MET A 364 -6.61 -14.25 10.56
C MET A 364 -5.98 -15.28 9.64
N ARG A 365 -4.68 -15.29 9.55
CA ARG A 365 -3.87 -16.33 8.91
C ARG A 365 -2.80 -16.78 9.89
N LEU A 366 -2.92 -18.00 10.35
CA LEU A 366 -1.92 -18.69 11.17
C LEU A 366 -1.19 -19.68 10.28
N GLU A 367 0.11 -19.59 10.24
CA GLU A 367 0.99 -20.58 9.62
C GLU A 367 1.97 -21.10 10.67
N TRP A 368 1.89 -22.38 10.96
CA TRP A 368 2.71 -23.03 11.97
C TRP A 368 3.50 -24.19 11.37
N ARG A 369 4.81 -24.08 11.45
CA ARG A 369 5.78 -25.07 10.96
C ARG A 369 6.60 -25.59 12.13
N PRO A 370 6.08 -26.57 12.89
CA PRO A 370 6.78 -27.11 14.05
C PRO A 370 8.08 -27.83 13.67
N ASP A 371 8.14 -28.36 12.46
CA ASP A 371 9.29 -29.06 11.89
C ASP A 371 9.39 -28.82 10.36
N THR A 372 10.40 -29.40 9.71
CA THR A 372 10.65 -29.23 8.27
C THR A 372 9.64 -29.95 7.35
N LEU A 373 8.87 -30.87 7.90
CA LEU A 373 7.92 -31.71 7.16
C LEU A 373 6.47 -31.28 7.37
N THR A 374 6.19 -30.57 8.47
CA THR A 374 4.84 -30.20 8.89
C THR A 374 4.58 -28.71 8.64
N ASN A 375 3.52 -28.40 7.88
CA ASN A 375 3.03 -27.05 7.70
C ASN A 375 1.52 -27.02 7.93
N ILE A 376 1.10 -26.30 8.97
CA ILE A 376 -0.31 -26.10 9.33
C ILE A 376 -0.69 -24.68 8.99
N LEU A 377 -1.66 -24.57 8.09
CA LEU A 377 -2.22 -23.28 7.66
C LEU A 377 -3.69 -23.19 8.09
N PHE A 378 -4.01 -22.22 8.93
CA PHE A 378 -5.38 -21.98 9.41
C PHE A 378 -5.79 -20.53 9.10
N ARG A 379 -6.98 -20.36 8.48
CA ARG A 379 -7.49 -19.06 8.02
C ARG A 379 -8.94 -18.85 8.42
N PRO A 380 -9.22 -18.49 9.66
CA PRO A 380 -10.57 -18.13 10.06
C PRO A 380 -10.93 -16.73 9.56
N SER A 381 -12.20 -16.56 9.25
CA SER A 381 -12.81 -15.27 8.97
C SER A 381 -14.12 -15.14 9.72
N PHE A 382 -14.43 -13.93 10.15
CA PHE A 382 -15.67 -13.59 10.81
C PHE A 382 -16.25 -12.32 10.19
N GLY A 383 -17.52 -12.33 9.91
CA GLY A 383 -18.27 -11.17 9.42
C GLY A 383 -19.61 -11.06 10.14
N LEU A 384 -19.92 -9.87 10.62
CA LEU A 384 -21.22 -9.50 11.18
C LEU A 384 -21.65 -8.18 10.54
N THR A 385 -22.84 -8.15 9.97
CA THR A 385 -23.42 -6.91 9.45
C THR A 385 -24.84 -6.79 9.98
N LYS A 386 -25.15 -5.64 10.57
CA LYS A 386 -26.50 -5.23 10.99
C LYS A 386 -26.90 -4.02 10.18
N SER A 387 -28.12 -4.01 9.69
CA SER A 387 -28.71 -2.88 8.98
C SER A 387 -30.11 -2.61 9.47
N ASP A 388 -30.32 -1.40 9.95
CA ASP A 388 -31.60 -0.89 10.39
C ASP A 388 -32.01 0.26 9.47
N GLY A 389 -33.25 0.23 8.99
CA GLY A 389 -33.78 1.24 8.09
C GLY A 389 -35.19 1.67 8.45
N LYS A 390 -35.44 2.97 8.33
CA LYS A 390 -36.78 3.55 8.39
C LYS A 390 -36.94 4.47 7.19
N SER A 391 -37.98 4.26 6.41
CA SER A 391 -38.32 5.14 5.30
C SER A 391 -39.80 5.52 5.33
N THR A 392 -40.06 6.75 4.91
CA THR A 392 -41.42 7.25 4.68
C THR A 392 -41.46 7.91 3.32
N SER A 393 -42.50 7.66 2.58
CA SER A 393 -42.76 8.27 1.28
C SER A 393 -44.18 8.83 1.26
N ALA A 394 -44.30 10.04 0.78
CA ALA A 394 -45.56 10.68 0.47
C ALA A 394 -45.54 11.15 -0.99
N SER A 395 -46.57 10.91 -1.75
CA SER A 395 -46.70 11.41 -3.12
C SER A 395 -48.13 11.81 -3.42
N ALA A 396 -48.30 12.79 -4.30
CA ALA A 396 -49.58 13.18 -4.78
C ALA A 396 -49.46 13.64 -6.26
N GLN A 397 -50.53 13.37 -7.04
CA GLN A 397 -50.68 13.79 -8.43
C GLN A 397 -51.89 14.68 -8.56
N TYR A 398 -51.75 15.74 -9.35
CA TYR A 398 -52.77 16.78 -9.56
C TYR A 398 -52.95 17.06 -11.02
N ASN A 399 -54.17 17.51 -11.42
CA ASN A 399 -54.51 17.96 -12.75
C ASN A 399 -54.25 19.48 -12.93
N ASP A 400 -53.96 20.19 -11.84
CA ASP A 400 -53.67 21.63 -11.83
C ASP A 400 -52.46 21.89 -10.95
N ASP A 401 -51.82 23.04 -11.12
CA ASP A 401 -50.62 23.40 -10.34
C ASP A 401 -50.93 23.48 -8.84
N PRO A 402 -50.41 22.55 -8.00
CA PRO A 402 -50.69 22.55 -6.59
C PRO A 402 -50.11 23.74 -5.83
N TYR A 403 -49.01 24.35 -6.36
CA TYR A 403 -48.37 25.52 -5.78
C TYR A 403 -49.18 26.80 -5.93
N ALA A 404 -50.18 26.83 -6.83
CA ALA A 404 -51.15 27.90 -6.90
C ALA A 404 -52.13 27.93 -5.71
N TYR A 405 -52.17 26.82 -4.94
CA TYR A 405 -53.10 26.63 -3.80
C TYR A 405 -52.42 26.48 -2.47
N SER A 406 -51.18 25.97 -2.42
CA SER A 406 -50.43 25.76 -1.18
C SER A 406 -48.95 25.70 -1.43
N ASP A 407 -48.16 26.35 -0.56
CA ASP A 407 -46.69 26.22 -0.55
C ASP A 407 -46.22 24.80 -0.08
N SER A 408 -47.16 24.01 0.41
CA SER A 408 -46.92 22.65 0.89
C SER A 408 -47.89 21.64 0.26
N PRO A 409 -47.71 21.27 -1.02
CA PRO A 409 -48.64 20.44 -1.79
C PRO A 409 -48.95 19.06 -1.13
N LEU A 410 -48.03 18.51 -0.36
CA LEU A 410 -48.15 17.21 0.29
C LEU A 410 -48.74 17.29 1.71
N SER A 411 -49.15 18.48 2.18
CA SER A 411 -49.86 18.62 3.46
C SER A 411 -51.29 18.06 3.37
N ASP A 412 -51.83 17.56 4.51
CA ASP A 412 -53.19 17.02 4.55
C ASP A 412 -54.23 18.05 4.13
N ALA A 413 -54.03 19.33 4.50
CA ALA A 413 -54.92 20.43 4.16
C ALA A 413 -54.92 20.69 2.63
N ALA A 414 -53.74 20.73 1.99
CA ALA A 414 -53.62 20.93 0.57
C ALA A 414 -54.23 19.75 -0.21
N ILE A 415 -53.93 18.51 0.19
CA ILE A 415 -54.51 17.31 -0.42
C ILE A 415 -56.02 17.32 -0.35
N SER A 416 -56.61 17.62 0.83
CA SER A 416 -58.07 17.70 1.00
C SER A 416 -58.70 18.79 0.18
N GLN A 417 -58.11 20.00 0.17
CA GLN A 417 -58.58 21.13 -0.63
C GLN A 417 -58.56 20.83 -2.15
N MET A 418 -57.50 20.24 -2.67
CA MET A 418 -57.39 19.88 -4.07
C MET A 418 -58.33 18.74 -4.47
N ALA A 419 -58.57 17.78 -3.54
CA ALA A 419 -59.51 16.70 -3.72
C ALA A 419 -60.98 17.23 -3.77
N GLU A 420 -61.36 18.13 -2.90
CA GLU A 420 -62.69 18.77 -2.90
C GLU A 420 -62.96 19.56 -4.19
N GLN A 421 -61.92 20.14 -4.76
CA GLN A 421 -62.02 20.85 -6.03
C GLN A 421 -61.92 19.94 -7.28
N GLY A 422 -61.82 18.62 -7.08
CA GLY A 422 -61.65 17.65 -8.19
C GLY A 422 -60.36 17.76 -8.95
N LYS A 423 -59.33 18.37 -8.35
CA LYS A 423 -58.01 18.63 -8.98
C LYS A 423 -56.95 17.61 -8.58
N MET A 424 -57.19 16.78 -7.57
CA MET A 424 -56.32 15.70 -7.20
C MET A 424 -56.64 14.43 -7.99
N VAL A 425 -55.57 13.77 -8.52
CA VAL A 425 -55.69 12.50 -9.23
C VAL A 425 -55.46 11.32 -8.31
N ASN A 426 -54.35 11.36 -7.55
CA ASN A 426 -53.93 10.26 -6.65
C ASN A 426 -53.04 10.78 -5.55
N THR A 427 -53.06 10.08 -4.39
CA THR A 427 -52.16 10.31 -3.31
C THR A 427 -51.76 8.98 -2.65
N SER A 428 -50.54 8.88 -2.20
CA SER A 428 -50.02 7.70 -1.52
C SER A 428 -49.10 8.12 -0.38
N ARG A 429 -49.24 7.44 0.76
CA ARG A 429 -48.31 7.54 1.88
C ARG A 429 -47.92 6.14 2.34
N THR A 430 -46.64 5.90 2.45
CA THR A 430 -46.11 4.61 2.89
C THR A 430 -45.03 4.83 3.93
N GLY A 431 -44.94 3.91 4.86
CA GLY A 431 -43.86 3.83 5.83
C GLY A 431 -43.31 2.40 5.89
N GLN A 432 -42.01 2.26 5.93
CA GLN A 432 -41.35 0.97 6.00
C GLN A 432 -40.26 1.00 7.07
N ILE A 433 -40.18 -0.07 7.85
CA ILE A 433 -39.11 -0.35 8.78
C ILE A 433 -38.46 -1.65 8.32
N SER A 434 -37.12 -1.65 8.19
CA SER A 434 -36.36 -2.82 7.82
C SER A 434 -35.29 -3.11 8.86
N HIS A 435 -35.07 -4.38 9.13
CA HIS A 435 -34.00 -4.87 9.98
C HIS A 435 -33.38 -6.09 9.31
N SER A 436 -32.07 -6.14 9.24
CA SER A 436 -31.33 -7.30 8.74
C SER A 436 -30.07 -7.54 9.56
N GLU A 437 -29.78 -8.80 9.83
CA GLU A 437 -28.53 -9.24 10.45
C GLU A 437 -27.94 -10.39 9.64
N THR A 438 -26.68 -10.26 9.24
CA THR A 438 -25.95 -11.30 8.49
C THR A 438 -24.69 -11.67 9.25
N LYS A 439 -24.49 -12.98 9.47
CA LYS A 439 -23.28 -13.57 10.07
C LYS A 439 -22.61 -14.48 9.04
N LYS A 440 -21.29 -14.38 8.93
CA LYS A 440 -20.45 -15.19 8.02
C LYS A 440 -19.27 -15.77 8.78
#